data_112af71e493c2fafaef80d97575437ab
#
_entry.id   112af71e493c2fafaef80d97575437ab
#
_cell.length_a   1.000
_cell.length_b   1.000
_cell.length_c   1.000
_cell.angle_alpha   90.00
_cell.angle_beta   90.00
_cell.angle_gamma   90.00
#
_symmetry.space_group_name_H-M   'P 1'
#
loop_
_entity.id
_entity.type
_entity.pdbx_description
1 polymer ?
#
loop_
_entity_poly.entity_id
_entity_poly.type
_entity_poly.pdbx_seq_one_letter_code
_entity_poly.pdbx_strand_id
1 'polypeptide(L)'
;GEAYMRVLNFGSLNIDYVYSVDHFVQKGETLASNALNIYTGGKGLNQSVALGRAGVKTYHAGAIGEDGQFLLDFLKKSGVDTTYVSKTDETRTGNAIIQTDKTGDNCILLFGGANQAISKHQIDATLSCFDEGDFIVLQNEINEMPYIIQKAHEKGMIIVLNPAPMNKKVSEMPLQLVDYLVVNEIEAAQ
;
A
#
# COMPACT_ATOMS: atom_id res chain seq x y z
N GLY A 1 -1.81 -33.51 1.55
CA GLY A 1 -0.97 -32.35 1.81
C GLY A 1 -1.82 -31.22 2.33
N GLU A 2 -1.51 -30.67 3.49
CA GLU A 2 -2.17 -29.49 4.02
C GLU A 2 -2.01 -28.36 2.99
N ALA A 3 -3.14 -27.90 2.46
CA ALA A 3 -3.16 -26.72 1.61
C ALA A 3 -2.85 -25.51 2.47
N TYR A 4 -1.60 -25.01 2.41
CA TYR A 4 -1.24 -23.80 3.11
C TYR A 4 -2.00 -22.62 2.50
N MET A 5 -2.75 -21.92 3.34
CA MET A 5 -3.42 -20.69 3.00
C MET A 5 -2.38 -19.62 2.64
N ARG A 6 -2.60 -18.97 1.50
CA ARG A 6 -1.75 -17.89 1.02
C ARG A 6 -2.45 -16.56 1.24
N VAL A 7 -1.66 -15.52 1.47
CA VAL A 7 -2.14 -14.16 1.57
C VAL A 7 -1.52 -13.33 0.44
N LEU A 8 -2.38 -12.77 -0.40
CA LEU A 8 -2.01 -11.75 -1.37
C LEU A 8 -2.35 -10.38 -0.79
N ASN A 9 -1.35 -9.54 -0.57
CA ASN A 9 -1.57 -8.14 -0.23
C ASN A 9 -1.41 -7.30 -1.51
N PHE A 10 -2.51 -6.81 -2.05
CA PHE A 10 -2.50 -5.93 -3.21
C PHE A 10 -2.53 -4.50 -2.70
N GLY A 11 -1.36 -3.87 -2.62
CA GLY A 11 -1.27 -2.64 -1.87
C GLY A 11 -0.15 -1.68 -2.27
N SER A 12 -0.18 -0.54 -1.61
CA SER A 12 0.73 0.56 -1.82
C SER A 12 2.18 0.25 -1.46
N LEU A 13 3.07 0.92 -2.18
CA LEU A 13 4.51 0.91 -1.97
C LEU A 13 4.98 2.36 -2.05
N ASN A 14 5.46 2.91 -0.94
CA ASN A 14 5.85 4.32 -0.84
C ASN A 14 7.28 4.48 -0.37
N ILE A 15 7.90 5.54 -0.88
CA ILE A 15 9.16 6.08 -0.35
C ILE A 15 8.81 7.26 0.54
N ASP A 16 9.19 7.20 1.81
CA ASP A 16 8.99 8.30 2.75
C ASP A 16 10.25 9.15 2.85
N TYR A 17 10.17 10.40 2.39
CA TYR A 17 11.22 11.40 2.53
C TYR A 17 10.90 12.26 3.76
N VAL A 18 11.63 12.03 4.86
CA VAL A 18 11.37 12.68 6.14
C VAL A 18 12.41 13.79 6.38
N TYR A 19 11.93 15.02 6.30
CA TYR A 19 12.73 16.23 6.55
C TYR A 19 12.51 16.68 7.99
N SER A 20 13.60 16.75 8.75
CA SER A 20 13.56 17.35 10.09
C SER A 20 13.69 18.87 9.96
N VAL A 21 12.72 19.59 10.50
CA VAL A 21 12.63 21.05 10.38
C VAL A 21 12.44 21.70 11.75
N ASP A 22 12.80 22.97 11.89
CA ASP A 22 12.51 23.73 13.11
C ASP A 22 11.03 24.09 13.21
N HIS A 23 10.43 24.42 12.08
CA HIS A 23 8.99 24.64 11.91
C HIS A 23 8.58 24.24 10.50
N PHE A 24 7.30 24.05 10.27
CA PHE A 24 6.79 23.74 8.92
C PHE A 24 7.01 24.93 8.00
N VAL A 25 7.52 24.67 6.78
CA VAL A 25 7.74 25.68 5.77
C VAL A 25 6.42 26.40 5.45
N GLN A 26 6.49 27.72 5.36
CA GLN A 26 5.31 28.55 5.14
C GLN A 26 5.34 29.18 3.75
N LYS A 27 4.17 29.70 3.33
CA LYS A 27 4.01 30.32 2.02
C LYS A 27 5.06 31.42 1.83
N GLY A 28 5.84 31.30 0.75
CA GLY A 28 6.88 32.26 0.39
C GLY A 28 8.19 32.09 1.14
N GLU A 29 8.28 31.14 2.07
CA GLU A 29 9.49 30.85 2.83
C GLU A 29 10.39 29.83 2.11
N THR A 30 11.70 30.00 2.20
CA THR A 30 12.68 28.98 1.89
C THR A 30 13.35 28.57 3.20
N LEU A 31 13.10 27.36 3.63
CA LEU A 31 13.61 26.81 4.88
C LEU A 31 14.61 25.68 4.59
N ALA A 32 15.80 25.78 5.17
CA ALA A 32 16.74 24.66 5.14
C ALA A 32 16.35 23.62 6.20
N SER A 33 16.21 22.38 5.80
CA SER A 33 15.98 21.28 6.73
C SER A 33 17.25 20.93 7.50
N ASN A 34 17.11 20.41 8.71
CA ASN A 34 18.22 19.96 9.54
C ASN A 34 18.75 18.58 9.14
N ALA A 35 17.89 17.74 8.59
CA ALA A 35 18.22 16.39 8.15
C ALA A 35 17.18 15.87 7.14
N LEU A 36 17.62 14.91 6.33
CA LEU A 36 16.74 14.13 5.47
C LEU A 36 17.00 12.64 5.73
N ASN A 37 15.95 11.91 6.05
CA ASN A 37 16.00 10.45 6.12
C ASN A 37 14.99 9.87 5.13
N ILE A 38 15.34 8.74 4.52
CA ILE A 38 14.52 8.05 3.54
C ILE A 38 14.13 6.71 4.12
N TYR A 39 12.82 6.44 4.19
CA TYR A 39 12.28 5.21 4.73
C TYR A 39 11.34 4.52 3.74
N THR A 40 11.14 3.23 3.97
CA THR A 40 10.06 2.48 3.33
C THR A 40 8.73 2.88 3.97
N GLY A 41 7.66 2.96 3.19
CA GLY A 41 6.35 3.35 3.68
C GLY A 41 5.21 2.81 2.85
N GLY A 42 4.02 3.28 3.17
CA GLY A 42 2.75 2.84 2.62
C GLY A 42 2.06 1.80 3.49
N LYS A 43 0.74 1.93 3.62
CA LYS A 43 -0.07 0.98 4.42
C LYS A 43 0.06 -0.44 3.88
N GLY A 44 0.07 -0.60 2.55
CA GLY A 44 0.25 -1.90 1.91
C GLY A 44 1.57 -2.54 2.26
N LEU A 45 2.67 -1.83 2.08
CA LEU A 45 4.00 -2.33 2.42
C LEU A 45 4.09 -2.72 3.90
N ASN A 46 3.61 -1.86 4.78
CA ASN A 46 3.67 -2.10 6.23
C ASN A 46 2.89 -3.34 6.64
N GLN A 47 1.73 -3.59 6.06
CA GLN A 47 0.94 -4.78 6.32
C GLN A 47 1.62 -6.05 5.79
N SER A 48 2.21 -6.00 4.61
CA SER A 48 3.00 -7.13 4.08
C SER A 48 4.17 -7.48 4.98
N VAL A 49 4.90 -6.49 5.47
CA VAL A 49 6.03 -6.69 6.39
C VAL A 49 5.58 -7.36 7.67
N ALA A 50 4.47 -6.89 8.25
CA ALA A 50 3.92 -7.48 9.47
C ALA A 50 3.52 -8.95 9.27
N LEU A 51 2.86 -9.25 8.16
CA LEU A 51 2.45 -10.63 7.81
C LEU A 51 3.67 -11.53 7.57
N GLY A 52 4.63 -11.05 6.80
CA GLY A 52 5.85 -11.82 6.50
C GLY A 52 6.66 -12.14 7.74
N ARG A 53 6.84 -11.16 8.62
CA ARG A 53 7.55 -11.34 9.90
C ARG A 53 6.81 -12.26 10.87
N ALA A 54 5.50 -12.33 10.77
CA ALA A 54 4.68 -13.27 11.55
C ALA A 54 4.71 -14.71 10.98
N GLY A 55 5.43 -14.96 9.89
CA GLY A 55 5.55 -16.28 9.29
C GLY A 55 4.41 -16.66 8.36
N VAL A 56 3.54 -15.71 8.00
CA VAL A 56 2.46 -15.96 7.04
C VAL A 56 3.03 -15.97 5.62
N LYS A 57 2.63 -16.95 4.80
CA LYS A 57 3.03 -16.99 3.39
C LYS A 57 2.36 -15.84 2.63
N THR A 58 3.12 -14.78 2.44
CA THR A 58 2.64 -13.49 1.95
C THR A 58 3.26 -13.14 0.60
N TYR A 59 2.40 -12.74 -0.32
CA TYR A 59 2.74 -12.17 -1.63
C TYR A 59 2.29 -10.72 -1.64
N HIS A 60 3.16 -9.83 -2.12
CA HIS A 60 2.78 -8.44 -2.36
C HIS A 60 2.59 -8.20 -3.85
N ALA A 61 1.46 -7.63 -4.23
CA ALA A 61 1.21 -7.12 -5.56
C ALA A 61 1.01 -5.60 -5.50
N GLY A 62 1.46 -4.93 -6.52
CA GLY A 62 1.41 -3.48 -6.62
C GLY A 62 2.34 -2.99 -7.71
N ALA A 63 2.76 -1.74 -7.62
CA ALA A 63 3.64 -1.16 -8.62
C ALA A 63 4.65 -0.19 -8.02
N ILE A 64 5.85 -0.20 -8.60
CA ILE A 64 6.92 0.76 -8.32
C ILE A 64 7.38 1.43 -9.62
N GLY A 65 8.03 2.57 -9.48
CA GLY A 65 8.84 3.17 -10.53
C GLY A 65 10.29 2.69 -10.47
N GLU A 66 11.15 3.29 -11.29
CA GLU A 66 12.59 2.99 -11.35
C GLU A 66 13.30 3.18 -10.00
N ASP A 67 12.81 4.09 -9.18
CA ASP A 67 13.37 4.48 -7.88
C ASP A 67 12.94 3.59 -6.71
N GLY A 68 12.10 2.57 -6.95
CA GLY A 68 11.45 1.80 -5.88
C GLY A 68 12.07 0.44 -5.54
N GLN A 69 13.18 0.06 -6.18
CA GLN A 69 13.75 -1.29 -6.02
C GLN A 69 14.06 -1.63 -4.55
N PHE A 70 14.53 -0.67 -3.76
CA PHE A 70 14.86 -0.92 -2.36
C PHE A 70 13.64 -1.30 -1.50
N LEU A 71 12.43 -0.90 -1.91
CA LEU A 71 11.19 -1.33 -1.25
C LEU A 71 10.98 -2.84 -1.43
N LEU A 72 11.25 -3.36 -2.63
CA LEU A 72 11.15 -4.80 -2.90
C LEU A 72 12.22 -5.58 -2.12
N ASP A 73 13.43 -5.04 -2.04
CA ASP A 73 14.51 -5.66 -1.28
C ASP A 73 14.13 -5.77 0.20
N PHE A 74 13.51 -4.73 0.74
CA PHE A 74 13.02 -4.71 2.12
C PHE A 74 11.91 -5.74 2.35
N LEU A 75 10.95 -5.84 1.43
CA LEU A 75 9.89 -6.84 1.49
C LEU A 75 10.46 -8.27 1.48
N LYS A 76 11.40 -8.55 0.59
CA LYS A 76 12.05 -9.87 0.50
C LYS A 76 12.76 -10.24 1.81
N LYS A 77 13.48 -9.29 2.42
CA LYS A 77 14.11 -9.49 3.73
C LYS A 77 13.10 -9.76 4.84
N SER A 78 11.89 -9.29 4.69
CA SER A 78 10.79 -9.50 5.64
C SER A 78 10.01 -10.80 5.37
N GLY A 79 10.45 -11.61 4.41
CA GLY A 79 9.82 -12.90 4.10
C GLY A 79 8.64 -12.78 3.13
N VAL A 80 8.53 -11.69 2.39
CA VAL A 80 7.43 -11.44 1.44
C VAL A 80 7.88 -11.72 0.02
N ASP A 81 7.06 -12.45 -0.73
CA ASP A 81 7.26 -12.68 -2.15
C ASP A 81 6.81 -11.47 -2.97
N THR A 82 7.69 -10.95 -3.82
CA THR A 82 7.44 -9.75 -4.62
C THR A 82 7.24 -10.03 -6.11
N THR A 83 6.99 -11.28 -6.49
CA THR A 83 6.82 -11.71 -7.89
C THR A 83 5.76 -10.90 -8.63
N TYR A 84 4.70 -10.48 -7.94
CA TYR A 84 3.56 -9.79 -8.56
C TYR A 84 3.63 -8.26 -8.48
N VAL A 85 4.78 -7.71 -8.11
CA VAL A 85 5.00 -6.26 -8.17
C VAL A 85 5.50 -5.91 -9.57
N SER A 86 4.82 -4.97 -10.23
CA SER A 86 5.25 -4.44 -11.52
C SER A 86 6.17 -3.24 -11.34
N LYS A 87 7.07 -3.06 -12.32
CA LYS A 87 7.93 -1.89 -12.40
C LYS A 87 7.57 -1.12 -13.66
N THR A 88 7.24 0.17 -13.50
CA THR A 88 6.89 1.05 -14.61
C THR A 88 7.98 2.11 -14.82
N ASP A 89 8.15 2.53 -16.08
CA ASP A 89 8.99 3.66 -16.46
C ASP A 89 8.17 4.95 -16.71
N GLU A 90 6.85 4.86 -16.62
CA GLU A 90 5.95 5.97 -16.91
C GLU A 90 5.83 6.98 -15.77
N THR A 91 6.04 6.54 -14.54
CA THR A 91 5.94 7.38 -13.34
C THR A 91 6.89 6.90 -12.26
N ARG A 92 7.12 7.76 -11.28
CA ARG A 92 7.91 7.44 -10.09
C ARG A 92 7.12 6.55 -9.13
N THR A 93 7.82 5.89 -8.24
CA THR A 93 7.21 5.23 -7.08
C THR A 93 6.40 6.23 -6.26
N GLY A 94 5.27 5.81 -5.72
CA GLY A 94 4.52 6.60 -4.77
C GLY A 94 5.42 7.09 -3.65
N ASN A 95 5.23 8.32 -3.19
CA ASN A 95 6.09 8.88 -2.16
C ASN A 95 5.34 9.85 -1.26
N ALA A 96 5.91 10.05 -0.08
CA ALA A 96 5.48 11.04 0.88
C ALA A 96 6.63 12.00 1.17
N ILE A 97 6.36 13.29 1.09
CA ILE A 97 7.25 14.35 1.59
C ILE A 97 6.73 14.72 2.97
N ILE A 98 7.51 14.41 3.99
CA ILE A 98 7.10 14.56 5.39
C ILE A 98 8.02 15.57 6.05
N GLN A 99 7.45 16.60 6.66
CA GLN A 99 8.15 17.50 7.56
C GLN A 99 7.83 17.09 8.99
N THR A 100 8.86 16.91 9.81
CA THR A 100 8.73 16.65 11.24
C THR A 100 9.40 17.79 12.01
N ASP A 101 8.64 18.47 12.86
CA ASP A 101 9.16 19.56 13.67
C ASP A 101 9.73 19.07 15.00
N LYS A 102 10.22 20.02 15.82
CA LYS A 102 10.85 19.72 17.11
C LYS A 102 9.90 19.10 18.13
N THR A 103 8.60 19.29 17.97
CA THR A 103 7.57 18.73 18.86
C THR A 103 7.15 17.32 18.46
N GLY A 104 7.61 16.84 17.29
CA GLY A 104 7.24 15.55 16.73
C GLY A 104 5.97 15.61 15.86
N ASP A 105 5.42 16.79 15.63
CA ASP A 105 4.30 16.96 14.71
C ASP A 105 4.74 16.79 13.27
N ASN A 106 3.85 16.27 12.44
CA ASN A 106 4.10 16.01 11.03
C ASN A 106 3.16 16.82 10.14
N CYS A 107 3.66 17.26 8.99
CA CYS A 107 2.81 17.55 7.84
C CYS A 107 3.28 16.73 6.65
N ILE A 108 2.32 16.22 5.87
CA ILE A 108 2.58 15.19 4.86
C ILE A 108 1.98 15.60 3.53
N LEU A 109 2.81 15.56 2.48
CA LEU A 109 2.39 15.72 1.10
C LEU A 109 2.58 14.38 0.38
N LEU A 110 1.50 13.83 -0.17
CA LEU A 110 1.51 12.54 -0.87
C LEU A 110 1.54 12.73 -2.40
N PHE A 111 2.32 11.91 -3.06
CA PHE A 111 2.25 11.69 -4.50
C PHE A 111 1.95 10.21 -4.76
N GLY A 112 0.84 9.93 -5.45
CA GLY A 112 0.40 8.55 -5.70
C GLY A 112 1.36 7.74 -6.58
N GLY A 113 1.90 8.36 -7.64
CA GLY A 113 2.86 7.71 -8.51
C GLY A 113 2.37 6.38 -9.05
N ALA A 114 3.25 5.38 -9.03
CA ALA A 114 2.94 4.04 -9.54
C ALA A 114 1.77 3.36 -8.80
N ASN A 115 1.48 3.73 -7.55
CA ASN A 115 0.31 3.22 -6.82
C ASN A 115 -1.01 3.54 -7.52
N GLN A 116 -1.05 4.57 -8.35
CA GLN A 116 -2.24 5.00 -9.09
C GLN A 116 -2.16 4.62 -10.58
N ALA A 117 -1.24 3.74 -10.95
CA ALA A 117 -0.99 3.34 -12.34
C ALA A 117 -1.12 1.82 -12.55
N ILE A 118 -1.79 1.13 -11.66
CA ILE A 118 -2.02 -0.32 -11.77
C ILE A 118 -3.05 -0.58 -12.87
N SER A 119 -2.72 -1.50 -13.78
CA SER A 119 -3.60 -1.86 -14.89
C SER A 119 -4.54 -3.01 -14.55
N LYS A 120 -5.68 -3.06 -15.19
CA LYS A 120 -6.59 -4.20 -15.10
C LYS A 120 -5.94 -5.49 -15.60
N HIS A 121 -5.07 -5.38 -16.59
CA HIS A 121 -4.29 -6.52 -17.08
C HIS A 121 -3.40 -7.12 -15.97
N GLN A 122 -2.71 -6.29 -15.22
CA GLN A 122 -1.90 -6.74 -14.07
C GLN A 122 -2.78 -7.40 -13.00
N ILE A 123 -3.93 -6.82 -12.71
CA ILE A 123 -4.87 -7.36 -11.72
C ILE A 123 -5.33 -8.75 -12.14
N ASP A 124 -5.78 -8.91 -13.39
CA ASP A 124 -6.26 -10.18 -13.90
C ASP A 124 -5.16 -11.24 -13.89
N ALA A 125 -3.96 -10.88 -14.35
CA ALA A 125 -2.81 -11.78 -14.37
C ALA A 125 -2.40 -12.21 -12.95
N THR A 126 -2.38 -11.29 -12.01
CA THR A 126 -2.05 -11.59 -10.60
C THR A 126 -3.07 -12.51 -9.98
N LEU A 127 -4.36 -12.18 -10.08
CA LEU A 127 -5.43 -12.98 -9.46
C LEU A 127 -5.55 -14.36 -10.08
N SER A 128 -5.15 -14.55 -11.35
CA SER A 128 -5.12 -15.87 -11.99
C SER A 128 -4.17 -16.85 -11.32
N CYS A 129 -3.20 -16.35 -10.55
CA CYS A 129 -2.22 -17.16 -9.83
C CYS A 129 -2.67 -17.58 -8.42
N PHE A 130 -3.84 -17.14 -8.01
CA PHE A 130 -4.41 -17.44 -6.69
C PHE A 130 -5.68 -18.27 -6.82
N ASP A 131 -6.08 -18.90 -5.72
CA ASP A 131 -7.18 -19.87 -5.71
C ASP A 131 -8.31 -19.42 -4.78
N GLU A 132 -9.49 -20.06 -4.97
CA GLU A 132 -10.58 -19.95 -4.01
C GLU A 132 -10.08 -20.27 -2.59
N GLY A 133 -10.48 -19.45 -1.62
CA GLY A 133 -10.07 -19.58 -0.23
C GLY A 133 -8.75 -18.94 0.14
N ASP A 134 -7.95 -18.49 -0.82
CA ASP A 134 -6.81 -17.62 -0.53
C ASP A 134 -7.31 -16.26 -0.03
N PHE A 135 -6.50 -15.60 0.81
CA PHE A 135 -6.82 -14.27 1.32
C PHE A 135 -6.27 -13.18 0.40
N ILE A 136 -7.03 -12.12 0.23
CA ILE A 136 -6.54 -10.87 -0.34
C ILE A 136 -6.72 -9.74 0.67
N VAL A 137 -5.64 -9.04 0.98
CA VAL A 137 -5.60 -7.91 1.90
C VAL A 137 -5.48 -6.63 1.08
N LEU A 138 -6.34 -5.67 1.37
CA LEU A 138 -6.47 -4.42 0.62
C LEU A 138 -6.51 -3.22 1.55
N GLN A 139 -6.07 -2.07 1.04
CA GLN A 139 -6.16 -0.76 1.66
C GLN A 139 -6.73 0.23 0.62
N ASN A 140 -6.85 1.50 0.99
CA ASN A 140 -7.35 2.53 0.07
C ASN A 140 -6.22 3.46 -0.39
N GLU A 141 -5.14 2.89 -0.93
CA GLU A 141 -3.98 3.67 -1.40
C GLU A 141 -3.55 3.36 -2.84
N ILE A 142 -4.28 2.50 -3.53
CA ILE A 142 -4.02 2.18 -4.95
C ILE A 142 -5.27 2.45 -5.79
N ASN A 143 -5.09 2.54 -7.11
CA ASN A 143 -6.22 2.66 -8.04
C ASN A 143 -6.91 1.31 -8.27
N GLU A 144 -8.05 1.31 -8.96
CA GLU A 144 -8.79 0.13 -9.39
C GLU A 144 -9.33 -0.73 -8.22
N MET A 145 -9.54 -0.14 -7.06
CA MET A 145 -10.05 -0.88 -5.89
C MET A 145 -11.39 -1.58 -6.16
N PRO A 146 -12.39 -0.92 -6.79
CA PRO A 146 -13.66 -1.61 -7.11
C PRO A 146 -13.46 -2.82 -7.99
N TYR A 147 -12.58 -2.72 -9.00
CA TYR A 147 -12.28 -3.81 -9.92
C TYR A 147 -11.59 -4.99 -9.20
N ILE A 148 -10.61 -4.69 -8.36
CA ILE A 148 -9.89 -5.72 -7.58
C ILE A 148 -10.85 -6.47 -6.67
N ILE A 149 -11.71 -5.75 -5.93
CA ILE A 149 -12.68 -6.36 -5.01
C ILE A 149 -13.65 -7.26 -5.78
N GLN A 150 -14.18 -6.79 -6.92
CA GLN A 150 -15.10 -7.56 -7.75
C GLN A 150 -14.45 -8.85 -8.27
N LYS A 151 -13.24 -8.75 -8.82
CA LYS A 151 -12.52 -9.90 -9.38
C LYS A 151 -12.09 -10.91 -8.31
N ALA A 152 -11.64 -10.41 -7.15
CA ALA A 152 -11.30 -11.28 -6.01
C ALA A 152 -12.55 -12.04 -5.51
N HIS A 153 -13.70 -11.37 -5.44
CA HIS A 153 -14.96 -12.00 -5.07
C HIS A 153 -15.36 -13.09 -6.07
N GLU A 154 -15.29 -12.81 -7.37
CA GLU A 154 -15.59 -13.79 -8.43
C GLU A 154 -14.66 -15.01 -8.34
N LYS A 155 -13.43 -14.83 -7.92
CA LYS A 155 -12.46 -15.89 -7.74
C LYS A 155 -12.71 -16.74 -6.48
N GLY A 156 -13.55 -16.26 -5.56
CA GLY A 156 -13.79 -16.92 -4.27
C GLY A 156 -12.71 -16.66 -3.24
N MET A 157 -11.94 -15.60 -3.39
CA MET A 157 -10.95 -15.19 -2.38
C MET A 157 -11.63 -14.55 -1.17
N ILE A 158 -11.01 -14.68 -0.02
CA ILE A 158 -11.47 -14.05 1.22
C ILE A 158 -10.89 -12.63 1.27
N ILE A 159 -11.76 -11.62 1.24
CA ILE A 159 -11.38 -10.22 1.11
C ILE A 159 -11.33 -9.55 2.48
N VAL A 160 -10.15 -9.03 2.83
CA VAL A 160 -9.89 -8.25 4.04
C VAL A 160 -9.54 -6.82 3.62
N LEU A 161 -10.35 -5.86 3.98
CA LEU A 161 -10.16 -4.46 3.62
C LEU A 161 -9.92 -3.59 4.85
N ASN A 162 -8.83 -2.84 4.85
CA ASN A 162 -8.64 -1.66 5.67
C ASN A 162 -8.89 -0.44 4.79
N PRO A 163 -10.03 0.26 4.91
CA PRO A 163 -10.40 1.33 3.98
C PRO A 163 -9.64 2.64 4.21
N ALA A 164 -8.62 2.63 5.03
CA ALA A 164 -7.80 3.82 5.28
C ALA A 164 -6.86 4.14 4.10
N PRO A 165 -6.64 5.42 3.77
CA PRO A 165 -7.30 6.58 4.37
C PRO A 165 -8.76 6.70 3.95
N MET A 166 -9.63 7.09 4.89
CA MET A 166 -11.05 7.30 4.62
C MET A 166 -11.25 8.55 3.75
N ASN A 167 -11.85 8.35 2.57
CA ASN A 167 -12.16 9.42 1.63
C ASN A 167 -13.34 9.00 0.73
N LYS A 168 -13.69 9.84 -0.25
CA LYS A 168 -14.81 9.59 -1.18
C LYS A 168 -14.70 8.27 -1.95
N LYS A 169 -13.49 7.79 -2.20
CA LYS A 169 -13.27 6.55 -2.97
C LYS A 169 -13.84 5.32 -2.27
N VAL A 170 -13.94 5.34 -0.94
CA VAL A 170 -14.51 4.22 -0.19
C VAL A 170 -15.97 4.00 -0.55
N SER A 171 -16.74 5.06 -0.82
CA SER A 171 -18.14 4.95 -1.24
C SER A 171 -18.33 4.32 -2.61
N GLU A 172 -17.30 4.29 -3.43
CA GLU A 172 -17.30 3.66 -4.76
C GLU A 172 -16.97 2.17 -4.70
N MET A 173 -16.49 1.69 -3.55
CA MET A 173 -16.12 0.29 -3.37
C MET A 173 -17.36 -0.59 -3.11
N PRO A 174 -17.43 -1.80 -3.68
CA PRO A 174 -18.52 -2.74 -3.40
C PRO A 174 -18.30 -3.42 -2.03
N LEU A 175 -18.51 -2.67 -0.93
CA LEU A 175 -18.22 -3.12 0.44
C LEU A 175 -19.00 -4.37 0.83
N GLN A 176 -20.15 -4.63 0.21
CA GLN A 176 -20.95 -5.83 0.45
C GLN A 176 -20.23 -7.13 0.02
N LEU A 177 -19.21 -7.02 -0.81
CA LEU A 177 -18.38 -8.15 -1.24
C LEU A 177 -17.17 -8.42 -0.33
N VAL A 178 -16.91 -7.51 0.62
CA VAL A 178 -15.80 -7.61 1.56
C VAL A 178 -16.18 -8.55 2.70
N ASP A 179 -15.31 -9.52 3.02
CA ASP A 179 -15.56 -10.48 4.09
C ASP A 179 -15.21 -9.91 5.47
N TYR A 180 -14.10 -9.16 5.56
CA TYR A 180 -13.64 -8.55 6.80
C TYR A 180 -13.26 -7.10 6.57
N LEU A 181 -13.86 -6.20 7.33
CA LEU A 181 -13.56 -4.78 7.33
C LEU A 181 -12.80 -4.44 8.61
N VAL A 182 -11.56 -3.95 8.47
CA VAL A 182 -10.70 -3.60 9.60
C VAL A 182 -10.57 -2.09 9.68
N VAL A 183 -11.15 -1.50 10.72
CA VAL A 183 -11.15 -0.05 10.94
C VAL A 183 -10.75 0.26 12.38
N ASN A 184 -10.17 1.44 12.62
CA ASN A 184 -10.00 1.95 13.96
C ASN A 184 -11.23 2.79 14.39
N GLU A 185 -11.30 3.17 15.67
CA GLU A 185 -12.44 3.90 16.22
C GLU A 185 -12.69 5.26 15.54
N ILE A 186 -11.63 5.95 15.15
CA ILE A 186 -11.70 7.25 14.44
C ILE A 186 -12.25 7.04 13.03
N GLU A 187 -11.79 6.05 12.32
CA GLU A 187 -12.23 5.71 10.97
C GLU A 187 -13.69 5.24 10.95
N ALA A 188 -14.14 4.53 11.97
CA ALA A 188 -15.52 4.06 12.09
C ALA A 188 -16.53 5.20 12.32
N ALA A 189 -16.07 6.35 12.82
CA ALA A 189 -16.90 7.53 13.07
C ALA A 189 -17.05 8.47 11.85
N GLN A 190 -16.27 8.25 10.77
CA GLN A 190 -16.31 9.00 9.51
C GLN A 190 -17.23 8.35 8.49
#